data_bce6006e1260c618dd22e23df4282931
#
_entry.id   bce6006e1260c618dd22e23df4282931
#
_cell.length_a   1.000
_cell.length_b   1.000
_cell.length_c   1.000
_cell.angle_alpha   90.00
_cell.angle_beta   90.00
_cell.angle_gamma   90.00
#
_symmetry.space_group_name_H-M   'P 1'
#
loop_
_entity.id
_entity.type
_entity.pdbx_description
1 polymer ?
#
loop_
_entity_poly.entity_id
_entity_poly.type
_entity_poly.pdbx_seq_one_letter_code
_entity_poly.pdbx_strand_id
1 'polypeptide(L)'
;MTMKAGKHPNIIYIMCDDMGYGDLGCYGQKLISTPCIDRMASEGMRFTQAYAGCPVSAPSRCSFMTGQHTGHAKIRGNREYWGSTLRQNMFGENADYYVVGQEPYDMTHPIIPELFKEKGYRTGMFGKWAGGYWNYDYPDTYAKLPDGNTDTSKSRESSSCSLPNLRGIDCFYGPVCQFQAHTYYPNFLNRYDPEGRGDRHLVAEVMEQNIQHPAISTGSKGYEQREQYSADLIHRYALEWLDRQTKDEPFLGIFTYTLPHAELWQPRDSIVERYHQQFPANEERSYRTDAGSWYYGGSDKHAQFAAMITRLDCYVGEILEKLRERGLDENTLVIFTSDNGPHEEGGADPSFFGRDGKLRGIKRSTYEGGIRIPFICWGAGVPRGTVSDHQLAFYDLMPTFMEYSGAFTKKEIKEKSLPPQGEATKYDGISFCPTLLGKPRKQRQHDFLYWEMSDGGTQVIGVRQGDWKLVVSQGKPFLYNLRNDIHEDHDLKDSQPDKLAELINIVHREHIDSPLFPITLP
;
A
#
# COMPACT_ATOMS: atom_id res chain seq x y z
N MET A 1 0.32 18.56 23.74
CA MET A 1 -1.01 18.35 24.35
C MET A 1 -0.99 16.99 25.04
N THR A 2 -1.38 16.90 26.29
CA THR A 2 -1.60 15.63 26.98
C THR A 2 -2.92 15.05 26.48
N MET A 3 -2.90 13.84 25.95
CA MET A 3 -4.15 13.12 25.60
C MET A 3 -5.09 13.12 26.80
N LYS A 4 -6.33 13.50 26.60
CA LYS A 4 -7.36 13.45 27.66
C LYS A 4 -7.52 12.00 28.11
N ALA A 5 -7.40 11.74 29.39
CA ALA A 5 -7.64 10.41 29.96
C ALA A 5 -9.08 9.98 29.66
N GLY A 6 -9.25 8.83 28.99
CA GLY A 6 -10.55 8.17 28.81
C GLY A 6 -11.02 7.86 27.40
N LYS A 7 -10.37 8.33 26.33
CA LYS A 7 -10.73 8.00 24.96
C LYS A 7 -9.51 7.52 24.18
N HIS A 8 -9.63 6.34 23.56
CA HIS A 8 -8.61 5.84 22.64
C HIS A 8 -8.57 6.73 21.39
N PRO A 9 -7.39 7.15 20.89
CA PRO A 9 -7.29 7.95 19.68
C PRO A 9 -7.69 7.15 18.44
N ASN A 10 -8.28 7.85 17.48
CA ASN A 10 -8.53 7.31 16.15
C ASN A 10 -7.24 7.22 15.35
N ILE A 11 -7.21 6.34 14.38
CA ILE A 11 -6.08 6.17 13.47
C ILE A 11 -6.60 6.15 12.03
N ILE A 12 -6.03 6.98 11.18
CA ILE A 12 -6.19 6.93 9.72
C ILE A 12 -4.82 6.64 9.10
N TYR A 13 -4.74 5.59 8.32
CA TYR A 13 -3.57 5.21 7.55
C TYR A 13 -3.88 5.33 6.06
N ILE A 14 -3.21 6.26 5.38
CA ILE A 14 -3.35 6.52 3.95
C ILE A 14 -2.11 6.00 3.25
N MET A 15 -2.30 4.99 2.41
CA MET A 15 -1.23 4.37 1.63
C MET A 15 -1.56 4.48 0.15
N CYS A 16 -0.71 5.11 -0.63
CA CYS A 16 -0.78 5.11 -2.08
C CYS A 16 0.02 3.96 -2.70
N ASP A 17 -0.11 3.75 -4.00
CA ASP A 17 0.49 2.66 -4.75
C ASP A 17 1.59 3.21 -5.68
N ASP A 18 2.84 2.76 -5.51
CA ASP A 18 3.98 3.10 -6.38
C ASP A 18 4.44 4.57 -6.36
N MET A 19 4.23 5.31 -5.29
CA MET A 19 4.73 6.68 -5.18
C MET A 19 6.21 6.69 -4.78
N GLY A 20 7.03 7.39 -5.55
CA GLY A 20 8.46 7.55 -5.26
C GLY A 20 8.75 8.51 -4.10
N TYR A 21 9.94 8.37 -3.51
CA TYR A 21 10.40 9.25 -2.44
C TYR A 21 10.39 10.73 -2.83
N GLY A 22 10.68 11.05 -4.10
CA GLY A 22 10.77 12.40 -4.64
C GLY A 22 9.49 12.95 -5.27
N ASP A 23 8.34 12.29 -5.13
CA ASP A 23 7.10 12.68 -5.81
C ASP A 23 6.34 13.84 -5.12
N LEU A 24 6.67 14.18 -3.89
CA LEU A 24 5.99 15.21 -3.10
C LEU A 24 6.84 16.48 -2.94
N GLY A 25 6.20 17.66 -2.91
CA GLY A 25 6.87 18.94 -2.71
C GLY A 25 7.73 18.99 -1.45
N CYS A 26 7.23 18.47 -0.31
CA CYS A 26 7.96 18.39 0.95
C CYS A 26 9.15 17.39 0.92
N TYR A 27 9.26 16.56 -0.12
CA TYR A 27 10.42 15.70 -0.39
C TYR A 27 11.25 16.18 -1.60
N GLY A 28 10.96 17.35 -2.15
CA GLY A 28 11.81 18.01 -3.13
C GLY A 28 11.23 18.10 -4.55
N GLN A 29 10.01 17.59 -4.81
CA GLN A 29 9.33 17.71 -6.09
C GLN A 29 9.10 19.18 -6.48
N LYS A 30 9.38 19.51 -7.74
CA LYS A 30 9.24 20.86 -8.29
C LYS A 30 8.22 20.98 -9.43
N LEU A 31 7.91 19.87 -10.07
CA LEU A 31 7.08 19.81 -11.28
C LEU A 31 5.64 19.40 -10.98
N ILE A 32 5.41 18.73 -9.84
CA ILE A 32 4.10 18.25 -9.41
C ILE A 32 3.68 19.01 -8.15
N SER A 33 2.44 19.45 -8.09
CA SER A 33 1.89 20.25 -6.99
C SER A 33 1.20 19.37 -5.96
N THR A 34 1.65 19.42 -4.69
CA THR A 34 1.09 18.64 -3.57
C THR A 34 0.86 19.50 -2.31
N PRO A 35 0.10 20.62 -2.42
CA PRO A 35 0.00 21.61 -1.35
C PRO A 35 -0.69 21.07 -0.08
N CYS A 36 -1.61 20.11 -0.18
CA CYS A 36 -2.31 19.55 0.97
C CYS A 36 -1.41 18.62 1.78
N ILE A 37 -0.67 17.73 1.11
CA ILE A 37 0.30 16.82 1.74
C ILE A 37 1.49 17.62 2.28
N ASP A 38 1.96 18.65 1.56
CA ASP A 38 3.04 19.53 2.02
C ASP A 38 2.63 20.30 3.29
N ARG A 39 1.37 20.75 3.35
CA ARG A 39 0.80 21.34 4.57
C ARG A 39 0.70 20.32 5.70
N MET A 40 0.24 19.09 5.43
CA MET A 40 0.22 18.00 6.39
C MET A 40 1.61 17.75 6.99
N ALA A 41 2.66 17.76 6.16
CA ALA A 41 4.05 17.62 6.60
C ALA A 41 4.51 18.80 7.47
N SER A 42 4.15 20.03 7.10
CA SER A 42 4.51 21.23 7.87
C SER A 42 3.77 21.36 9.19
N GLU A 43 2.55 20.83 9.28
CA GLU A 43 1.74 20.77 10.50
C GLU A 43 1.98 19.51 11.33
N GLY A 44 2.77 18.57 10.84
CA GLY A 44 3.04 17.27 11.45
C GLY A 44 4.53 16.94 11.55
N MET A 45 4.84 15.65 11.37
CA MET A 45 6.20 15.10 11.38
C MET A 45 6.47 14.38 10.06
N ARG A 46 7.59 14.73 9.41
CA ARG A 46 8.09 14.08 8.20
C ARG A 46 9.28 13.18 8.53
N PHE A 47 9.23 11.93 8.05
CA PHE A 47 10.34 10.99 8.23
C PHE A 47 11.22 10.96 6.98
N THR A 48 12.54 10.92 7.18
CA THR A 48 13.51 10.87 6.07
C THR A 48 14.03 9.47 5.79
N GLN A 49 13.82 8.52 6.72
CA GLN A 49 14.32 7.14 6.63
C GLN A 49 13.21 6.13 6.95
N ALA A 50 12.06 6.28 6.29
CA ALA A 50 10.98 5.32 6.36
C ALA A 50 11.02 4.37 5.15
N TYR A 51 10.73 3.09 5.42
CA TYR A 51 10.85 2.02 4.45
C TYR A 51 9.53 1.25 4.29
N ALA A 52 9.22 0.92 3.04
CA ALA A 52 8.17 -0.02 2.70
C ALA A 52 8.47 -1.42 3.28
N GLY A 53 7.46 -2.26 3.38
CA GLY A 53 7.64 -3.65 3.82
C GLY A 53 8.32 -4.56 2.77
N CYS A 54 8.22 -4.16 1.49
CA CYS A 54 8.79 -4.87 0.35
C CYS A 54 8.85 -3.93 -0.87
N PRO A 55 9.71 -4.17 -1.87
CA PRO A 55 9.75 -3.32 -3.07
C PRO A 55 8.62 -3.61 -4.07
N VAL A 56 7.54 -4.27 -3.67
CA VAL A 56 6.34 -4.52 -4.48
C VAL A 56 5.09 -4.63 -3.59
N SER A 57 3.92 -4.31 -4.14
CA SER A 57 2.68 -4.05 -3.40
C SER A 57 2.22 -5.15 -2.45
N ALA A 58 1.93 -6.38 -2.95
CA ALA A 58 1.26 -7.38 -2.11
C ALA A 58 2.07 -7.79 -0.87
N PRO A 59 3.38 -8.10 -0.96
CA PRO A 59 4.17 -8.41 0.23
C PRO A 59 4.40 -7.19 1.13
N SER A 60 4.49 -5.98 0.58
CA SER A 60 4.59 -4.76 1.38
C SER A 60 3.33 -4.53 2.22
N ARG A 61 2.15 -4.71 1.62
CA ARG A 61 0.86 -4.64 2.33
C ARG A 61 0.71 -5.77 3.34
N CYS A 62 1.21 -6.98 3.05
CA CYS A 62 1.28 -8.08 4.00
C CYS A 62 2.14 -7.72 5.22
N SER A 63 3.32 -7.16 4.99
CA SER A 63 4.22 -6.69 6.05
C SER A 63 3.55 -5.66 6.96
N PHE A 64 2.84 -4.68 6.39
CA PHE A 64 2.02 -3.73 7.15
C PHE A 64 0.96 -4.42 8.00
N MET A 65 0.14 -5.28 7.37
CA MET A 65 -1.01 -5.91 8.02
C MET A 65 -0.60 -6.86 9.14
N THR A 66 0.51 -7.60 8.97
CA THR A 66 0.96 -8.66 9.89
C THR A 66 2.00 -8.21 10.90
N GLY A 67 2.67 -7.08 10.66
CA GLY A 67 3.80 -6.64 11.47
C GLY A 67 5.07 -7.49 11.27
N GLN A 68 5.13 -8.30 10.20
CA GLN A 68 6.27 -9.17 9.88
C GLN A 68 7.08 -8.64 8.70
N HIS A 69 8.40 -8.73 8.77
CA HIS A 69 9.23 -8.53 7.58
C HIS A 69 9.10 -9.72 6.62
N THR A 70 9.46 -9.53 5.35
CA THR A 70 9.20 -10.52 4.31
C THR A 70 9.98 -11.84 4.43
N GLY A 71 11.00 -11.92 5.26
CA GLY A 71 11.64 -13.19 5.63
C GLY A 71 10.75 -14.11 6.46
N HIS A 72 9.76 -13.56 7.18
CA HIS A 72 8.82 -14.29 8.03
C HIS A 72 7.39 -14.27 7.47
N ALA A 73 7.00 -13.21 6.76
CA ALA A 73 5.67 -13.09 6.19
C ALA A 73 5.37 -14.17 5.15
N LYS A 74 4.10 -14.59 5.07
CA LYS A 74 3.64 -15.58 4.11
C LYS A 74 3.77 -15.08 2.67
N ILE A 75 3.44 -13.80 2.40
CA ILE A 75 3.43 -13.22 1.05
C ILE A 75 4.75 -12.49 0.82
N ARG A 76 5.49 -12.90 -0.25
CA ARG A 76 6.82 -12.37 -0.59
C ARG A 76 6.96 -11.97 -2.06
N GLY A 77 5.80 -11.85 -2.76
CA GLY A 77 5.71 -11.45 -4.16
C GLY A 77 4.25 -11.26 -4.56
N ASN A 78 4.01 -10.71 -5.75
CA ASN A 78 2.69 -10.56 -6.32
C ASN A 78 2.22 -11.88 -6.93
N ARG A 79 1.72 -12.80 -6.11
CA ARG A 79 1.10 -14.03 -6.59
C ARG A 79 -0.38 -13.82 -6.78
N GLU A 80 -0.78 -13.67 -8.02
CA GLU A 80 -2.17 -13.53 -8.40
C GLU A 80 -2.82 -14.89 -8.62
N TYR A 81 -4.01 -15.07 -8.05
CA TYR A 81 -4.86 -16.21 -8.36
C TYR A 81 -5.71 -15.89 -9.60
N TRP A 82 -5.14 -16.26 -10.69
CA TRP A 82 -5.82 -16.43 -11.95
C TRP A 82 -5.85 -17.94 -12.16
N GLY A 83 -6.73 -18.67 -11.58
CA GLY A 83 -6.74 -20.10 -11.80
C GLY A 83 -6.59 -20.42 -13.30
N SER A 84 -6.04 -21.55 -13.68
CA SER A 84 -5.99 -21.99 -15.09
C SER A 84 -7.38 -21.90 -15.74
N THR A 85 -8.41 -22.12 -14.97
CA THR A 85 -9.81 -21.81 -15.19
C THR A 85 -10.10 -20.32 -15.42
N LEU A 86 -9.40 -19.42 -14.75
CA LEU A 86 -9.66 -17.98 -14.80
C LEU A 86 -9.18 -17.34 -16.09
N ARG A 87 -8.01 -17.73 -16.56
CA ARG A 87 -7.48 -17.25 -17.84
C ARG A 87 -8.34 -17.73 -19.01
N GLN A 88 -8.89 -18.93 -18.93
CA GLN A 88 -9.87 -19.44 -19.86
C GLN A 88 -11.18 -18.64 -19.77
N ASN A 89 -11.63 -18.28 -18.56
CA ASN A 89 -12.89 -17.57 -18.35
C ASN A 89 -12.86 -16.09 -18.70
N MET A 90 -11.75 -15.40 -18.48
CA MET A 90 -11.58 -14.02 -18.98
C MET A 90 -11.68 -13.95 -20.50
N PHE A 91 -11.46 -15.07 -21.20
CA PHE A 91 -11.49 -15.19 -22.66
C PHE A 91 -12.68 -15.99 -23.20
N GLY A 92 -13.66 -16.33 -22.37
CA GLY A 92 -14.95 -16.85 -22.83
C GLY A 92 -15.08 -18.36 -22.92
N GLU A 93 -14.32 -19.14 -22.15
CA GLU A 93 -14.47 -20.60 -22.09
C GLU A 93 -15.14 -21.08 -20.80
N ASN A 94 -15.91 -22.16 -20.89
CA ASN A 94 -16.79 -22.73 -19.87
C ASN A 94 -16.10 -23.05 -18.53
N ALA A 95 -16.34 -22.26 -17.51
CA ALA A 95 -16.01 -22.60 -16.13
C ALA A 95 -17.17 -22.30 -15.18
N ASP A 96 -17.34 -23.16 -14.23
CA ASP A 96 -18.45 -23.12 -13.29
C ASP A 96 -18.28 -22.05 -12.20
N TYR A 97 -17.08 -21.45 -12.06
CA TYR A 97 -16.79 -20.37 -11.10
C TYR A 97 -15.55 -19.56 -11.51
N TYR A 98 -15.48 -18.37 -10.97
CA TYR A 98 -14.45 -17.39 -11.26
C TYR A 98 -13.69 -17.01 -9.98
N VAL A 99 -12.36 -17.02 -10.02
CA VAL A 99 -11.52 -16.64 -8.89
C VAL A 99 -10.71 -15.41 -9.24
N VAL A 100 -10.85 -14.35 -8.44
CA VAL A 100 -10.11 -13.09 -8.63
C VAL A 100 -9.44 -12.72 -7.31
N GLY A 101 -8.14 -12.52 -7.31
CA GLY A 101 -7.44 -12.09 -6.10
C GLY A 101 -5.97 -12.41 -6.10
N GLN A 102 -5.43 -12.44 -4.90
CA GLN A 102 -4.01 -12.68 -4.63
C GLN A 102 -3.85 -13.74 -3.54
N GLU A 103 -2.60 -14.16 -3.32
CA GLU A 103 -2.27 -15.03 -2.19
C GLU A 103 -2.88 -14.47 -0.90
N PRO A 104 -3.72 -15.26 -0.19
CA PRO A 104 -4.37 -14.81 1.02
C PRO A 104 -3.37 -14.64 2.16
N TYR A 105 -3.61 -13.65 3.03
CA TYR A 105 -2.93 -13.57 4.32
C TYR A 105 -3.10 -14.87 5.09
N ASP A 106 -2.13 -15.19 5.92
CA ASP A 106 -2.24 -16.35 6.80
C ASP A 106 -3.43 -16.17 7.76
N MET A 107 -4.39 -17.10 7.70
CA MET A 107 -5.59 -17.05 8.54
C MET A 107 -5.31 -17.34 10.01
N THR A 108 -4.16 -17.93 10.31
CA THR A 108 -3.72 -18.20 11.70
C THR A 108 -2.97 -17.02 12.31
N HIS A 109 -2.52 -16.08 11.49
CA HIS A 109 -1.82 -14.88 11.94
C HIS A 109 -2.78 -13.68 12.00
N PRO A 110 -2.96 -13.04 13.17
CA PRO A 110 -3.84 -11.89 13.29
C PRO A 110 -3.27 -10.68 12.54
N ILE A 111 -4.14 -9.92 11.87
CA ILE A 111 -3.80 -8.68 11.19
C ILE A 111 -4.33 -7.46 11.95
N ILE A 112 -3.79 -6.30 11.65
CA ILE A 112 -4.10 -5.03 12.35
C ILE A 112 -5.62 -4.82 12.55
N PRO A 113 -6.51 -4.93 11.52
CA PRO A 113 -7.93 -4.70 11.72
C PRO A 113 -8.59 -5.64 12.72
N GLU A 114 -8.23 -6.93 12.72
CA GLU A 114 -8.76 -7.90 13.68
C GLU A 114 -8.42 -7.53 15.12
N LEU A 115 -7.14 -7.15 15.36
CA LEU A 115 -6.67 -6.74 16.69
C LEU A 115 -7.41 -5.49 17.20
N PHE A 116 -7.65 -4.52 16.32
CA PHE A 116 -8.34 -3.29 16.69
C PHE A 116 -9.83 -3.48 16.88
N LYS A 117 -10.47 -4.31 16.04
CA LYS A 117 -11.88 -4.70 16.22
C LYS A 117 -12.11 -5.38 17.56
N GLU A 118 -11.21 -6.30 17.99
CA GLU A 118 -11.26 -6.91 19.32
C GLU A 118 -11.17 -5.90 20.48
N LYS A 119 -10.59 -4.73 20.23
CA LYS A 119 -10.49 -3.61 21.20
C LYS A 119 -11.64 -2.59 21.08
N GLY A 120 -12.68 -2.91 20.30
CA GLY A 120 -13.85 -2.07 20.14
C GLY A 120 -13.68 -0.89 19.16
N TYR A 121 -12.66 -0.93 18.30
CA TYR A 121 -12.54 0.04 17.22
C TYR A 121 -13.50 -0.29 16.09
N ARG A 122 -14.14 0.72 15.52
CA ARG A 122 -14.80 0.61 14.22
C ARG A 122 -13.74 0.59 13.14
N THR A 123 -13.82 -0.36 12.22
CA THR A 123 -12.79 -0.56 11.20
C THR A 123 -13.34 -0.31 9.81
N GLY A 124 -12.68 0.56 9.05
CA GLY A 124 -13.00 0.84 7.65
C GLY A 124 -11.78 0.68 6.75
N MET A 125 -11.97 0.12 5.56
CA MET A 125 -10.93 0.06 4.54
C MET A 125 -11.46 0.43 3.17
N PHE A 126 -10.76 1.36 2.48
CA PHE A 126 -11.18 1.94 1.21
C PHE A 126 -10.02 1.90 0.22
N GLY A 127 -10.19 1.11 -0.85
CA GLY A 127 -9.19 0.87 -1.87
C GLY A 127 -8.73 -0.58 -1.96
N LYS A 128 -7.49 -0.78 -2.38
CA LYS A 128 -6.91 -2.08 -2.73
C LYS A 128 -6.64 -2.96 -1.51
N TRP A 129 -7.25 -4.17 -1.47
CA TRP A 129 -7.04 -5.15 -0.40
C TRP A 129 -5.72 -5.90 -0.52
N ALA A 130 -5.49 -6.56 -1.64
CA ALA A 130 -4.25 -7.29 -1.99
C ALA A 130 -3.81 -8.38 -0.98
N GLY A 131 -4.73 -9.10 -0.38
CA GLY A 131 -4.40 -10.13 0.62
C GLY A 131 -5.41 -11.26 0.71
N GLY A 132 -6.10 -11.56 -0.39
CA GLY A 132 -7.08 -12.61 -0.49
C GLY A 132 -7.65 -12.73 -1.89
N TYR A 133 -8.50 -13.70 -2.11
CA TYR A 133 -9.19 -13.89 -3.37
C TYR A 133 -10.68 -14.11 -3.16
N TRP A 134 -11.45 -13.73 -4.16
CA TRP A 134 -12.89 -13.82 -4.19
C TRP A 134 -13.33 -14.80 -5.28
N ASN A 135 -14.17 -15.76 -4.91
CA ASN A 135 -14.76 -16.74 -5.81
C ASN A 135 -16.19 -16.34 -6.13
N TYR A 136 -16.59 -16.38 -7.39
CA TYR A 136 -17.94 -16.13 -7.83
C TYR A 136 -18.33 -17.00 -9.02
N ASP A 137 -19.62 -17.26 -9.18
CA ASP A 137 -20.13 -18.06 -10.28
C ASP A 137 -20.12 -17.26 -11.58
N TYR A 138 -19.55 -17.83 -12.65
CA TYR A 138 -19.56 -17.28 -13.99
C TYR A 138 -20.67 -17.94 -14.81
N PRO A 139 -21.48 -17.26 -15.64
CA PRO A 139 -21.41 -15.85 -16.05
C PRO A 139 -22.28 -14.88 -15.22
N ASP A 140 -22.95 -15.36 -14.17
CA ASP A 140 -23.94 -14.60 -13.40
C ASP A 140 -23.39 -13.34 -12.74
N THR A 141 -22.06 -13.24 -12.62
CA THR A 141 -21.37 -12.08 -12.04
C THR A 141 -21.51 -10.82 -12.88
N TYR A 142 -21.69 -10.98 -14.17
CA TYR A 142 -21.98 -9.88 -15.09
C TYR A 142 -23.46 -9.85 -15.47
N ALA A 143 -24.24 -10.86 -15.07
CA ALA A 143 -25.67 -10.83 -15.18
C ALA A 143 -26.22 -9.84 -14.14
N LYS A 144 -27.00 -8.89 -14.59
CA LYS A 144 -27.64 -7.91 -13.73
C LYS A 144 -28.50 -8.61 -12.68
N LEU A 145 -28.11 -8.54 -11.43
CA LEU A 145 -29.10 -8.69 -10.35
C LEU A 145 -30.10 -7.53 -10.45
N PRO A 146 -31.34 -7.71 -10.01
CA PRO A 146 -32.35 -6.65 -10.05
C PRO A 146 -31.95 -5.38 -9.27
N ASP A 147 -31.00 -5.49 -8.36
CA ASP A 147 -30.45 -4.38 -7.54
C ASP A 147 -29.08 -3.88 -8.03
N GLY A 148 -28.58 -4.39 -9.18
CA GLY A 148 -27.28 -4.02 -9.73
C GLY A 148 -26.08 -4.65 -9.03
N ASN A 149 -26.27 -5.46 -7.99
CA ASN A 149 -25.23 -6.11 -7.21
C ASN A 149 -25.09 -7.59 -7.56
N THR A 150 -23.89 -8.12 -7.46
CA THR A 150 -23.68 -9.58 -7.55
C THR A 150 -23.75 -10.17 -6.15
N ASP A 151 -24.66 -11.12 -5.96
CA ASP A 151 -24.79 -11.84 -4.70
C ASP A 151 -23.59 -12.75 -4.48
N THR A 152 -22.73 -12.40 -3.53
CA THR A 152 -21.59 -13.22 -3.12
C THR A 152 -21.96 -14.32 -2.12
N SER A 153 -23.25 -14.48 -1.77
CA SER A 153 -23.70 -15.59 -0.91
C SER A 153 -23.38 -16.95 -1.54
N LYS A 154 -23.23 -16.99 -2.87
CA LYS A 154 -22.75 -18.16 -3.63
C LYS A 154 -21.21 -18.21 -3.73
N SER A 155 -20.50 -17.13 -3.34
CA SER A 155 -19.05 -17.18 -3.26
C SER A 155 -18.68 -18.21 -2.19
N ARG A 156 -17.74 -19.08 -2.54
CA ARG A 156 -17.19 -20.01 -1.54
C ARG A 156 -16.31 -19.22 -0.59
N GLU A 157 -16.92 -18.50 0.34
CA GLU A 157 -16.25 -17.90 1.48
C GLU A 157 -15.67 -19.02 2.33
N SER A 158 -14.52 -19.53 1.92
CA SER A 158 -13.75 -20.45 2.75
C SER A 158 -12.81 -19.65 3.64
N SER A 159 -12.46 -20.20 4.79
CA SER A 159 -11.45 -19.62 5.69
C SER A 159 -10.10 -19.33 5.00
N SER A 160 -9.84 -19.93 3.83
CA SER A 160 -8.65 -19.70 3.01
C SER A 160 -8.72 -18.44 2.14
N CYS A 161 -9.88 -17.83 1.94
CA CYS A 161 -10.05 -16.69 1.03
C CYS A 161 -9.50 -15.37 1.58
N SER A 162 -9.42 -15.19 2.89
CA SER A 162 -8.92 -13.97 3.57
C SER A 162 -9.52 -12.67 3.00
N LEU A 163 -10.85 -12.60 2.91
CA LEU A 163 -11.57 -11.42 2.44
C LEU A 163 -11.68 -10.34 3.53
N PRO A 164 -11.84 -9.05 3.18
CA PRO A 164 -11.91 -7.97 4.16
C PRO A 164 -12.93 -8.19 5.27
N ASN A 165 -14.16 -8.59 4.91
CA ASN A 165 -15.25 -8.85 5.84
C ASN A 165 -14.97 -10.02 6.81
N LEU A 166 -14.07 -10.94 6.44
CA LEU A 166 -13.63 -12.07 7.28
C LEU A 166 -12.38 -11.74 8.13
N ARG A 167 -11.75 -10.60 7.89
CA ARG A 167 -10.48 -10.19 8.50
C ARG A 167 -10.59 -8.88 9.30
N GLY A 168 -11.72 -8.72 10.00
CA GLY A 168 -11.89 -7.64 10.97
C GLY A 168 -12.25 -6.28 10.38
N ILE A 169 -12.63 -6.18 9.10
CA ILE A 169 -13.10 -4.94 8.49
C ILE A 169 -14.63 -4.86 8.58
N ASP A 170 -15.15 -3.77 9.19
CA ASP A 170 -16.58 -3.52 9.34
C ASP A 170 -17.20 -2.83 8.13
N CYS A 171 -16.39 -2.04 7.41
CA CYS A 171 -16.81 -1.35 6.18
C CYS A 171 -15.69 -1.39 5.14
N PHE A 172 -15.98 -1.95 3.97
CA PHE A 172 -15.04 -2.07 2.85
C PHE A 172 -15.64 -1.53 1.55
N TYR A 173 -14.83 -0.77 0.79
CA TYR A 173 -15.15 -0.41 -0.58
C TYR A 173 -13.89 -0.31 -1.43
N GLY A 174 -13.78 -1.17 -2.45
CA GLY A 174 -12.62 -1.17 -3.34
C GLY A 174 -12.38 -2.50 -4.04
N PRO A 175 -11.28 -2.63 -4.80
CA PRO A 175 -10.89 -3.88 -5.44
C PRO A 175 -10.27 -4.86 -4.45
N VAL A 176 -10.68 -6.12 -4.52
CA VAL A 176 -10.05 -7.21 -3.74
C VAL A 176 -8.72 -7.61 -4.37
N CYS A 177 -8.63 -7.64 -5.70
CA CYS A 177 -7.44 -8.07 -6.40
C CYS A 177 -6.63 -6.91 -7.01
N GLN A 178 -5.36 -7.19 -7.28
CA GLN A 178 -4.44 -6.23 -7.86
C GLN A 178 -4.79 -5.87 -9.31
N PHE A 179 -5.16 -6.85 -10.13
CA PHE A 179 -5.54 -6.60 -11.51
C PHE A 179 -6.72 -5.64 -11.63
N GLN A 180 -7.79 -5.87 -10.86
CA GLN A 180 -8.96 -4.99 -10.82
C GLN A 180 -8.60 -3.59 -10.32
N ALA A 181 -7.63 -3.50 -9.40
CA ALA A 181 -7.20 -2.23 -8.82
C ALA A 181 -6.63 -1.26 -9.88
N HIS A 182 -6.00 -1.78 -10.91
CA HIS A 182 -5.29 -0.99 -11.91
C HIS A 182 -6.13 -0.64 -13.14
N THR A 183 -7.34 -1.17 -13.25
CA THR A 183 -8.32 -0.77 -14.25
C THR A 183 -9.20 0.36 -13.69
N TYR A 184 -8.74 1.58 -13.71
CA TYR A 184 -9.42 2.72 -13.05
C TYR A 184 -10.89 2.95 -13.42
N TYR A 185 -11.37 2.34 -14.48
CA TYR A 185 -12.79 2.29 -14.87
C TYR A 185 -13.28 0.85 -14.91
N PRO A 186 -13.36 0.17 -13.75
CA PRO A 186 -13.70 -1.24 -13.68
C PRO A 186 -15.15 -1.51 -14.03
N ASN A 187 -15.49 -2.78 -14.25
CA ASN A 187 -16.87 -3.22 -14.42
C ASN A 187 -17.64 -3.27 -13.10
N PHE A 188 -16.92 -3.47 -11.98
CA PHE A 188 -17.49 -3.50 -10.63
C PHE A 188 -16.42 -3.14 -9.59
N LEU A 189 -16.85 -2.76 -8.38
CA LEU A 189 -16.04 -2.71 -7.17
C LEU A 189 -16.66 -3.60 -6.10
N ASN A 190 -15.86 -4.08 -5.18
CA ASN A 190 -16.35 -4.87 -4.05
C ASN A 190 -16.77 -3.96 -2.91
N ARG A 191 -17.90 -4.28 -2.26
CA ARG A 191 -18.45 -3.55 -1.13
C ARG A 191 -18.86 -4.49 0.00
N TYR A 192 -18.60 -4.06 1.23
CA TYR A 192 -19.16 -4.62 2.44
C TYR A 192 -19.45 -3.49 3.42
N ASP A 193 -20.73 -3.18 3.63
CA ASP A 193 -21.17 -2.11 4.53
C ASP A 193 -22.50 -2.48 5.19
N PRO A 194 -22.48 -3.33 6.22
CA PRO A 194 -23.70 -3.80 6.89
C PRO A 194 -24.48 -2.68 7.56
N GLU A 195 -23.81 -1.64 8.07
CA GLU A 195 -24.46 -0.52 8.74
C GLU A 195 -25.04 0.52 7.76
N GLY A 196 -24.29 0.86 6.70
CA GLY A 196 -24.72 1.90 5.77
C GLY A 196 -25.55 1.38 4.60
N ARG A 197 -25.33 0.14 4.16
CA ARG A 197 -25.97 -0.45 2.97
C ARG A 197 -26.73 -1.75 3.27
N GLY A 198 -26.61 -2.29 4.48
CA GLY A 198 -27.27 -3.54 4.87
C GLY A 198 -26.62 -4.81 4.27
N ASP A 199 -25.38 -4.71 3.80
CA ASP A 199 -24.68 -5.85 3.20
C ASP A 199 -24.44 -6.95 4.24
N ARG A 200 -24.82 -8.19 3.94
CA ARG A 200 -24.57 -9.36 4.79
C ARG A 200 -23.24 -10.05 4.47
N HIS A 201 -22.79 -9.88 3.23
CA HIS A 201 -21.57 -10.47 2.67
C HIS A 201 -20.84 -9.42 1.83
N LEU A 202 -19.63 -9.74 1.38
CA LEU A 202 -18.94 -8.94 0.37
C LEU A 202 -19.71 -9.03 -0.95
N VAL A 203 -20.12 -7.91 -1.51
CA VAL A 203 -20.86 -7.83 -2.76
C VAL A 203 -20.03 -7.18 -3.87
N ALA A 204 -20.35 -7.45 -5.14
CA ALA A 204 -19.82 -6.70 -6.27
C ALA A 204 -20.84 -5.65 -6.71
N GLU A 205 -20.52 -4.38 -6.50
CA GLU A 205 -21.30 -3.26 -7.00
C GLU A 205 -20.92 -2.98 -8.45
N VAL A 206 -21.89 -3.18 -9.36
CA VAL A 206 -21.67 -3.04 -10.81
C VAL A 206 -21.56 -1.56 -11.17
N MET A 207 -20.56 -1.22 -11.99
CA MET A 207 -20.38 0.11 -12.56
C MET A 207 -21.23 0.25 -13.84
N GLU A 208 -22.49 0.61 -13.67
CA GLU A 208 -23.52 0.59 -14.72
C GLU A 208 -23.16 1.41 -15.97
N GLN A 209 -22.48 2.54 -15.82
CA GLN A 209 -22.00 3.34 -16.93
C GLN A 209 -20.83 2.65 -17.65
N ASN A 210 -19.91 2.08 -16.90
CA ASN A 210 -18.73 1.46 -17.49
C ASN A 210 -19.07 0.20 -18.30
N ILE A 211 -20.01 -0.62 -17.82
CA ILE A 211 -20.41 -1.85 -18.53
C ILE A 211 -21.17 -1.59 -19.83
N GLN A 212 -21.72 -0.39 -20.04
CA GLN A 212 -22.36 0.01 -21.31
C GLN A 212 -21.32 0.20 -22.42
N HIS A 213 -20.06 0.39 -22.06
CA HIS A 213 -18.94 0.57 -22.96
C HIS A 213 -17.97 -0.61 -22.80
N PRO A 214 -18.24 -1.76 -23.43
CA PRO A 214 -17.38 -2.93 -23.31
C PRO A 214 -15.95 -2.60 -23.75
N ALA A 215 -15.01 -2.81 -22.85
CA ALA A 215 -13.61 -2.61 -23.12
C ALA A 215 -12.82 -3.70 -22.39
N ILE A 216 -11.88 -4.31 -23.10
CA ILE A 216 -11.06 -5.40 -22.57
C ILE A 216 -9.95 -4.84 -21.67
N SER A 217 -9.47 -3.65 -22.02
CA SER A 217 -8.39 -2.97 -21.31
C SER A 217 -8.40 -1.48 -21.59
N THR A 218 -7.67 -0.70 -20.82
CA THR A 218 -7.39 0.71 -21.09
C THR A 218 -6.82 0.87 -22.51
N GLY A 219 -7.25 1.90 -23.20
CA GLY A 219 -6.86 2.16 -24.59
C GLY A 219 -7.61 1.33 -25.63
N SER A 220 -8.44 0.35 -25.25
CA SER A 220 -9.36 -0.30 -26.18
C SER A 220 -10.53 0.61 -26.52
N LYS A 221 -11.11 0.39 -27.70
CA LYS A 221 -12.27 1.16 -28.17
C LYS A 221 -13.42 1.06 -27.15
N GLY A 222 -13.94 2.21 -26.72
CA GLY A 222 -15.01 2.32 -25.73
C GLY A 222 -14.52 2.62 -24.30
N TYR A 223 -13.26 2.40 -23.99
CA TYR A 223 -12.74 2.68 -22.64
C TYR A 223 -12.80 4.18 -22.29
N GLU A 224 -12.52 5.04 -23.24
CA GLU A 224 -12.61 6.50 -23.11
C GLU A 224 -14.03 7.04 -22.88
N GLN A 225 -15.04 6.21 -23.07
CA GLN A 225 -16.46 6.55 -22.86
C GLN A 225 -16.95 6.17 -21.45
N ARG A 226 -16.09 5.50 -20.66
CA ARG A 226 -16.40 5.13 -19.28
C ARG A 226 -16.28 6.33 -18.36
N GLU A 227 -17.22 6.46 -17.42
CA GLU A 227 -17.32 7.65 -16.56
C GLU A 227 -17.10 7.34 -15.07
N GLN A 228 -17.34 6.10 -14.65
CA GLN A 228 -17.21 5.72 -13.24
C GLN A 228 -15.76 5.41 -12.87
N TYR A 229 -15.04 6.45 -12.49
CA TYR A 229 -13.63 6.39 -12.09
C TYR A 229 -13.50 5.86 -10.66
N SER A 230 -12.86 4.70 -10.50
CA SER A 230 -12.78 3.98 -9.23
C SER A 230 -12.16 4.77 -8.09
N ALA A 231 -11.13 5.57 -8.37
CA ALA A 231 -10.46 6.32 -7.31
C ALA A 231 -11.37 7.39 -6.67
N ASP A 232 -12.15 8.13 -7.50
CA ASP A 232 -13.13 9.10 -7.00
C ASP A 232 -14.27 8.41 -6.22
N LEU A 233 -14.73 7.25 -6.71
CA LEU A 233 -15.78 6.46 -6.04
C LEU A 233 -15.32 5.97 -4.67
N ILE A 234 -14.12 5.40 -4.61
CA ILE A 234 -13.51 4.91 -3.36
C ILE A 234 -13.33 6.06 -2.37
N HIS A 235 -12.82 7.20 -2.85
CA HIS A 235 -12.62 8.37 -2.00
C HIS A 235 -13.93 8.92 -1.44
N ARG A 236 -14.95 9.07 -2.29
CA ARG A 236 -16.30 9.52 -1.86
C ARG A 236 -16.87 8.58 -0.79
N TYR A 237 -16.75 7.27 -0.99
CA TYR A 237 -17.23 6.28 -0.02
C TYR A 237 -16.48 6.36 1.32
N ALA A 238 -15.16 6.62 1.26
CA ALA A 238 -14.35 6.86 2.45
C ALA A 238 -14.81 8.10 3.23
N LEU A 239 -15.13 9.20 2.54
CA LEU A 239 -15.69 10.40 3.18
C LEU A 239 -17.08 10.15 3.78
N GLU A 240 -17.97 9.42 3.08
CA GLU A 240 -19.28 9.01 3.62
C GLU A 240 -19.12 8.15 4.89
N TRP A 241 -18.13 7.27 4.93
CA TRP A 241 -17.82 6.50 6.14
C TRP A 241 -17.30 7.40 7.26
N LEU A 242 -16.44 8.39 6.99
CA LEU A 242 -15.98 9.36 7.98
C LEU A 242 -17.12 10.21 8.54
N ASP A 243 -18.13 10.55 7.73
CA ASP A 243 -19.31 11.26 8.18
C ASP A 243 -20.16 10.48 9.20
N ARG A 244 -20.02 9.16 9.24
CA ARG A 244 -20.69 8.29 10.23
C ARG A 244 -19.90 8.11 11.53
N GLN A 245 -18.63 8.56 11.58
CA GLN A 245 -17.81 8.41 12.78
C GLN A 245 -18.20 9.46 13.84
N THR A 246 -18.05 9.08 15.11
CA THR A 246 -18.40 9.92 16.25
C THR A 246 -17.21 10.12 17.17
N LYS A 247 -17.35 11.05 18.14
CA LYS A 247 -16.32 11.25 19.19
C LYS A 247 -16.35 10.17 20.27
N ASP A 248 -17.38 9.33 20.29
CA ASP A 248 -17.62 8.40 21.39
C ASP A 248 -17.01 7.02 21.15
N GLU A 249 -16.86 6.63 19.89
CA GLU A 249 -16.29 5.35 19.47
C GLU A 249 -14.98 5.58 18.71
N PRO A 250 -13.88 4.90 19.09
CA PRO A 250 -12.65 5.00 18.34
C PRO A 250 -12.74 4.26 17.01
N PHE A 251 -12.01 4.73 15.99
CA PHE A 251 -12.00 4.08 14.69
C PHE A 251 -10.58 3.93 14.12
N LEU A 252 -10.44 2.91 13.27
CA LEU A 252 -9.28 2.65 12.43
C LEU A 252 -9.73 2.72 10.96
N GLY A 253 -9.28 3.73 10.23
CA GLY A 253 -9.48 3.88 8.79
C GLY A 253 -8.21 3.53 8.03
N ILE A 254 -8.30 2.62 7.06
CA ILE A 254 -7.19 2.21 6.19
C ILE A 254 -7.56 2.58 4.75
N PHE A 255 -6.92 3.61 4.20
CA PHE A 255 -7.20 4.15 2.88
C PHE A 255 -6.06 3.78 1.94
N THR A 256 -6.31 2.81 1.06
CA THR A 256 -5.31 2.20 0.18
C THR A 256 -5.57 2.57 -1.27
N TYR A 257 -5.32 3.85 -1.58
CA TYR A 257 -5.50 4.36 -2.92
C TYR A 257 -4.56 3.71 -3.93
N THR A 258 -5.06 3.47 -5.14
CA THR A 258 -4.27 2.89 -6.24
C THR A 258 -3.44 3.92 -6.99
N LEU A 259 -3.74 5.22 -6.84
CA LEU A 259 -2.94 6.32 -7.37
C LEU A 259 -1.55 6.35 -6.71
N PRO A 260 -0.48 6.65 -7.46
CA PRO A 260 -0.39 6.92 -8.89
C PRO A 260 0.05 5.72 -9.74
N HIS A 261 -0.26 4.47 -9.34
CA HIS A 261 0.06 3.27 -10.15
C HIS A 261 -0.53 3.38 -11.56
N ALA A 262 0.14 2.80 -12.57
CA ALA A 262 -0.46 2.65 -13.89
C ALA A 262 -1.74 1.76 -13.80
N GLU A 263 -2.77 1.96 -14.62
CA GLU A 263 -2.74 2.65 -15.91
C GLU A 263 -2.80 4.18 -15.75
N LEU A 264 -2.09 4.90 -16.63
CA LEU A 264 -2.05 6.35 -16.60
C LEU A 264 -3.25 6.93 -17.36
N TRP A 265 -4.43 6.80 -16.74
CA TRP A 265 -5.69 7.24 -17.31
C TRP A 265 -6.66 7.67 -16.21
N GLN A 266 -7.21 8.88 -16.35
CA GLN A 266 -8.14 9.46 -15.39
C GLN A 266 -9.12 10.44 -16.06
N PRO A 267 -10.15 10.96 -15.35
CA PRO A 267 -11.09 11.92 -15.89
C PRO A 267 -10.37 13.17 -16.43
N ARG A 268 -10.83 13.61 -17.60
CA ARG A 268 -10.36 14.88 -18.18
C ARG A 268 -11.04 16.04 -17.50
N ASP A 269 -10.41 16.56 -16.48
CA ASP A 269 -10.84 17.71 -15.70
C ASP A 269 -9.75 18.80 -15.61
N SER A 270 -10.00 19.81 -14.79
CA SER A 270 -9.08 20.93 -14.64
C SER A 270 -7.69 20.56 -14.12
N ILE A 271 -7.58 19.43 -13.38
CA ILE A 271 -6.28 18.95 -12.89
C ILE A 271 -5.46 18.41 -14.06
N VAL A 272 -6.05 17.57 -14.88
CA VAL A 272 -5.40 16.99 -16.07
C VAL A 272 -5.07 18.10 -17.07
N GLU A 273 -6.02 19.01 -17.35
CA GLU A 273 -5.82 20.10 -18.29
C GLU A 273 -4.66 21.02 -17.90
N ARG A 274 -4.51 21.32 -16.61
CA ARG A 274 -3.36 22.08 -16.09
C ARG A 274 -2.03 21.41 -16.46
N TYR A 275 -1.94 20.09 -16.32
CA TYR A 275 -0.70 19.37 -16.63
C TYR A 275 -0.51 19.14 -18.12
N HIS A 276 -1.57 19.07 -18.93
CA HIS A 276 -1.45 19.10 -20.39
C HIS A 276 -0.81 20.38 -20.90
N GLN A 277 -1.10 21.52 -20.28
CA GLN A 277 -0.45 22.79 -20.63
C GLN A 277 1.04 22.80 -20.23
N GLN A 278 1.39 22.15 -19.14
CA GLN A 278 2.77 22.05 -18.64
C GLN A 278 3.59 20.96 -19.36
N PHE A 279 2.97 19.84 -19.66
CA PHE A 279 3.57 18.67 -20.31
C PHE A 279 2.71 18.28 -21.52
N PRO A 280 2.82 19.00 -22.65
CA PRO A 280 2.01 18.73 -23.82
C PRO A 280 2.31 17.34 -24.39
N ALA A 281 1.27 16.70 -24.92
CA ALA A 281 1.38 15.40 -25.55
C ALA A 281 2.27 15.48 -26.79
N ASN A 282 3.41 14.82 -26.76
CA ASN A 282 4.39 14.81 -27.85
C ASN A 282 5.08 13.45 -28.04
N GLU A 283 4.56 12.41 -27.39
CA GLU A 283 5.24 11.12 -27.33
C GLU A 283 4.40 10.00 -27.95
N GLU A 284 5.08 8.97 -28.41
CA GLU A 284 4.41 7.77 -28.87
C GLU A 284 3.61 7.11 -27.73
N ARG A 285 2.43 6.60 -28.07
CA ARG A 285 1.62 5.82 -27.14
C ARG A 285 2.39 4.58 -26.72
N SER A 286 2.57 4.42 -25.41
CA SER A 286 3.21 3.25 -24.83
C SER A 286 2.12 2.27 -24.37
N TYR A 287 1.98 1.15 -25.07
CA TYR A 287 1.17 0.01 -24.60
C TYR A 287 2.01 -0.99 -23.82
N ARG A 288 3.33 -0.84 -23.86
CA ARG A 288 4.27 -1.75 -23.26
C ARG A 288 5.54 -0.99 -22.94
N THR A 289 5.99 -1.05 -21.71
CA THR A 289 7.36 -0.64 -21.38
C THR A 289 8.35 -1.70 -21.86
N ASP A 290 9.61 -1.35 -22.03
CA ASP A 290 10.69 -2.30 -22.32
C ASP A 290 10.79 -3.39 -21.23
N ALA A 291 10.31 -3.13 -20.03
CA ALA A 291 10.17 -4.09 -18.93
C ALA A 291 9.01 -5.10 -19.11
N GLY A 292 8.23 -5.04 -20.21
CA GLY A 292 7.17 -5.98 -20.51
C GLY A 292 5.84 -5.72 -19.80
N SER A 293 5.65 -4.55 -19.23
CA SER A 293 4.41 -4.11 -18.61
C SER A 293 3.24 -4.08 -19.61
N TRP A 294 2.07 -4.54 -19.16
CA TRP A 294 0.83 -4.55 -19.94
C TRP A 294 -0.02 -3.30 -19.70
N TYR A 295 0.49 -2.33 -18.94
CA TYR A 295 -0.25 -1.14 -18.57
C TYR A 295 -0.21 -0.06 -19.63
N TYR A 296 -1.34 0.60 -19.81
CA TYR A 296 -1.49 1.69 -20.76
C TYR A 296 -0.89 3.00 -20.25
N GLY A 297 -0.16 3.68 -21.13
CA GLY A 297 0.21 5.08 -21.00
C GLY A 297 -0.02 5.79 -22.33
N GLY A 298 -0.87 6.82 -22.33
CA GLY A 298 -1.16 7.62 -23.52
C GLY A 298 0.02 8.48 -23.97
N SER A 299 -0.18 9.21 -25.07
CA SER A 299 0.79 10.23 -25.52
C SER A 299 0.98 11.40 -24.53
N ASP A 300 0.13 11.50 -23.53
CA ASP A 300 0.10 12.50 -22.46
C ASP A 300 0.46 11.91 -21.07
N LYS A 301 1.16 10.78 -21.04
CA LYS A 301 1.49 9.99 -19.82
C LYS A 301 2.09 10.82 -18.68
N HIS A 302 2.95 11.82 -18.98
CA HIS A 302 3.53 12.67 -17.96
C HIS A 302 2.48 13.60 -17.32
N ALA A 303 1.58 14.17 -18.13
CA ALA A 303 0.46 14.97 -17.63
C ALA A 303 -0.50 14.12 -16.79
N GLN A 304 -0.82 12.91 -17.24
CA GLN A 304 -1.66 11.95 -16.51
C GLN A 304 -1.05 11.58 -15.17
N PHE A 305 0.24 11.20 -15.15
CA PHE A 305 0.94 10.85 -13.92
C PHE A 305 0.95 12.00 -12.91
N ALA A 306 1.34 13.20 -13.33
CA ALA A 306 1.38 14.39 -12.47
C ALA A 306 -0.02 14.73 -11.92
N ALA A 307 -1.05 14.59 -12.75
CA ALA A 307 -2.43 14.82 -12.36
C ALA A 307 -2.92 13.77 -11.34
N MET A 308 -2.51 12.48 -11.44
CA MET A 308 -2.83 11.45 -10.46
C MET A 308 -2.28 11.80 -9.06
N ILE A 309 -1.05 12.29 -8.98
CA ILE A 309 -0.44 12.72 -7.71
C ILE A 309 -1.20 13.93 -7.12
N THR A 310 -1.52 14.93 -7.95
CA THR A 310 -2.27 16.10 -7.48
C THR A 310 -3.70 15.75 -7.07
N ARG A 311 -4.36 14.80 -7.75
CA ARG A 311 -5.67 14.28 -7.37
C ARG A 311 -5.62 13.58 -6.00
N LEU A 312 -4.60 12.77 -5.78
CA LEU A 312 -4.37 12.14 -4.48
C LEU A 312 -4.11 13.17 -3.37
N ASP A 313 -3.36 14.24 -3.68
CA ASP A 313 -3.16 15.37 -2.78
C ASP A 313 -4.49 16.04 -2.38
N CYS A 314 -5.40 16.22 -3.34
CA CYS A 314 -6.75 16.71 -3.07
C CYS A 314 -7.51 15.78 -2.13
N TYR A 315 -7.47 14.47 -2.36
CA TYR A 315 -8.14 13.50 -1.47
C TYR A 315 -7.61 13.57 -0.04
N VAL A 316 -6.29 13.70 0.14
CA VAL A 316 -5.72 13.88 1.48
C VAL A 316 -6.21 15.18 2.11
N GLY A 317 -6.27 16.26 1.33
CA GLY A 317 -6.82 17.55 1.79
C GLY A 317 -8.26 17.43 2.29
N GLU A 318 -9.12 16.76 1.53
CA GLU A 318 -10.54 16.54 1.87
C GLU A 318 -10.71 15.67 3.12
N ILE A 319 -9.88 14.63 3.31
CA ILE A 319 -9.87 13.82 4.54
C ILE A 319 -9.53 14.68 5.75
N LEU A 320 -8.46 15.48 5.68
CA LEU A 320 -8.05 16.34 6.79
C LEU A 320 -9.10 17.41 7.12
N GLU A 321 -9.74 17.97 6.09
CA GLU A 321 -10.82 18.94 6.28
C GLU A 321 -12.06 18.27 6.90
N LYS A 322 -12.45 17.10 6.41
CA LYS A 322 -13.55 16.31 6.99
C LYS A 322 -13.34 16.03 8.48
N LEU A 323 -12.12 15.66 8.88
CA LEU A 323 -11.79 15.46 10.30
C LEU A 323 -11.98 16.74 11.12
N ARG A 324 -11.59 17.92 10.59
CA ARG A 324 -11.78 19.22 11.24
C ARG A 324 -13.25 19.59 11.34
N GLU A 325 -13.99 19.46 10.24
CA GLU A 325 -15.46 19.71 10.21
C GLU A 325 -16.21 18.87 11.26
N ARG A 326 -15.80 17.62 11.43
CA ARG A 326 -16.37 16.70 12.42
C ARG A 326 -15.83 16.90 13.83
N GLY A 327 -14.80 17.73 14.00
CA GLY A 327 -14.06 17.93 15.25
C GLY A 327 -13.40 16.66 15.78
N LEU A 328 -12.93 15.78 14.86
CA LEU A 328 -12.25 14.53 15.16
C LEU A 328 -10.73 14.67 15.10
N ASP A 329 -10.22 15.75 14.50
CA ASP A 329 -8.81 16.01 14.25
C ASP A 329 -7.95 16.08 15.53
N GLU A 330 -8.52 16.59 16.64
CA GLU A 330 -7.81 16.67 17.93
C GLU A 330 -7.50 15.30 18.56
N ASN A 331 -8.19 14.23 18.15
CA ASN A 331 -8.02 12.87 18.67
C ASN A 331 -7.74 11.84 17.57
N THR A 332 -7.23 12.26 16.41
CA THR A 332 -6.92 11.37 15.28
C THR A 332 -5.46 11.50 14.90
N LEU A 333 -4.77 10.35 14.76
CA LEU A 333 -3.50 10.24 14.07
C LEU A 333 -3.78 9.97 12.59
N VAL A 334 -3.19 10.74 11.71
CA VAL A 334 -3.19 10.49 10.26
C VAL A 334 -1.77 10.22 9.79
N ILE A 335 -1.58 9.11 9.08
CA ILE A 335 -0.32 8.75 8.45
C ILE A 335 -0.53 8.70 6.94
N PHE A 336 0.38 9.33 6.18
CA PHE A 336 0.44 9.25 4.72
C PHE A 336 1.75 8.60 4.29
N THR A 337 1.69 7.64 3.36
CA THR A 337 2.86 6.92 2.83
C THR A 337 2.57 6.23 1.49
N SER A 338 3.57 5.55 0.91
CA SER A 338 3.48 4.69 -0.27
C SER A 338 3.83 3.25 0.07
N ASP A 339 3.28 2.27 -0.67
CA ASP A 339 3.55 0.85 -0.41
C ASP A 339 4.92 0.37 -0.94
N ASN A 340 5.51 1.04 -1.91
CA ASN A 340 6.88 0.83 -2.41
C ASN A 340 7.39 2.06 -3.16
N GLY A 341 8.60 2.00 -3.72
CA GLY A 341 9.19 3.05 -4.53
C GLY A 341 8.53 3.21 -5.91
N PRO A 342 9.01 4.15 -6.74
CA PRO A 342 8.39 4.53 -8.00
C PRO A 342 8.44 3.41 -9.03
N HIS A 343 7.49 3.42 -9.97
CA HIS A 343 7.39 2.48 -11.10
C HIS A 343 7.67 3.19 -12.44
N GLU A 344 7.93 2.40 -13.47
CA GLU A 344 8.03 2.84 -14.87
C GLU A 344 6.87 2.37 -15.75
N GLU A 345 5.91 1.66 -15.16
CA GLU A 345 4.77 1.05 -15.84
C GLU A 345 3.89 2.12 -16.50
N GLY A 346 3.34 1.83 -17.69
CA GLY A 346 2.60 2.81 -18.48
C GLY A 346 3.48 3.95 -19.04
N GLY A 347 4.82 3.84 -18.95
CA GLY A 347 5.75 4.87 -19.37
C GLY A 347 5.91 6.02 -18.40
N ALA A 348 5.56 5.83 -17.13
CA ALA A 348 5.85 6.78 -16.05
C ALA A 348 7.35 6.76 -15.73
N ASP A 349 8.15 7.46 -16.53
CA ASP A 349 9.60 7.54 -16.35
C ASP A 349 9.96 8.19 -15.00
N PRO A 350 10.55 7.46 -14.04
CA PRO A 350 10.93 8.02 -12.75
C PRO A 350 11.98 9.14 -12.86
N SER A 351 12.81 9.12 -13.89
CA SER A 351 13.86 10.13 -14.10
C SER A 351 13.29 11.48 -14.54
N PHE A 352 12.19 11.49 -15.30
CA PHE A 352 11.55 12.71 -15.79
C PHE A 352 11.14 13.66 -14.67
N PHE A 353 10.56 13.12 -13.61
CA PHE A 353 10.12 13.91 -12.44
C PHE A 353 11.12 13.87 -11.27
N GLY A 354 12.21 13.08 -11.36
CA GLY A 354 13.11 12.85 -10.24
C GLY A 354 12.42 12.13 -9.07
N ARG A 355 11.53 11.19 -9.38
CA ARG A 355 10.64 10.48 -8.46
C ARG A 355 11.37 9.63 -7.42
N ASP A 356 12.55 9.17 -7.75
CA ASP A 356 13.45 8.43 -6.86
C ASP A 356 14.04 9.31 -5.76
N GLY A 357 13.95 10.64 -5.85
CA GLY A 357 14.59 11.56 -4.92
C GLY A 357 16.12 11.48 -4.98
N LYS A 358 16.66 11.09 -6.13
CA LYS A 358 18.08 10.78 -6.39
C LYS A 358 18.58 9.53 -5.68
N LEU A 359 17.71 8.59 -5.35
CA LEU A 359 18.06 7.28 -4.81
C LEU A 359 18.18 6.27 -5.96
N ARG A 360 19.00 5.24 -5.80
CA ARG A 360 19.13 4.19 -6.80
C ARG A 360 17.98 3.21 -6.72
N GLY A 361 17.55 2.70 -7.88
CA GLY A 361 16.54 1.66 -8.01
C GLY A 361 15.11 2.21 -7.98
N ILE A 362 14.20 1.33 -8.36
CA ILE A 362 12.75 1.56 -8.44
C ILE A 362 12.02 0.33 -7.90
N LYS A 363 10.71 0.28 -7.98
CA LYS A 363 9.85 -0.90 -7.73
C LYS A 363 10.55 -2.21 -8.15
N ARG A 364 10.42 -3.28 -7.36
CA ARG A 364 11.09 -4.59 -7.50
C ARG A 364 12.59 -4.59 -7.18
N SER A 365 13.12 -3.53 -6.56
CA SER A 365 14.51 -3.41 -6.18
C SER A 365 14.66 -3.11 -4.69
N THR A 366 15.60 -3.75 -4.00
CA THR A 366 15.92 -3.45 -2.59
C THR A 366 17.00 -2.38 -2.42
N TYR A 367 17.40 -1.70 -3.51
CA TYR A 367 18.11 -0.42 -3.41
C TYR A 367 17.20 0.64 -2.76
N GLU A 368 17.80 1.73 -2.25
CA GLU A 368 17.07 2.75 -1.51
C GLU A 368 15.85 3.28 -2.27
N GLY A 369 15.95 3.54 -3.59
CA GLY A 369 14.84 4.05 -4.40
C GLY A 369 13.65 3.10 -4.52
N GLY A 370 13.86 1.79 -4.39
CA GLY A 370 12.77 0.82 -4.46
C GLY A 370 12.00 0.62 -3.16
N ILE A 371 12.60 0.93 -2.01
CA ILE A 371 12.02 0.66 -0.67
C ILE A 371 11.92 1.88 0.24
N ARG A 372 12.70 2.93 0.03
CA ARG A 372 12.58 4.17 0.81
C ARG A 372 11.44 5.03 0.27
N ILE A 373 10.52 5.39 1.14
CA ILE A 373 9.23 5.96 0.78
C ILE A 373 8.95 7.26 1.53
N PRO A 374 8.09 8.15 1.00
CA PRO A 374 7.59 9.27 1.78
C PRO A 374 6.76 8.75 2.97
N PHE A 375 6.92 9.39 4.13
CA PHE A 375 6.20 9.01 5.34
C PHE A 375 5.95 10.25 6.20
N ILE A 376 4.69 10.59 6.40
CA ILE A 376 4.25 11.81 7.09
C ILE A 376 3.21 11.42 8.13
N CYS A 377 3.41 11.89 9.38
CA CYS A 377 2.46 11.74 10.46
C CYS A 377 1.88 13.09 10.87
N TRP A 378 0.58 13.15 11.11
CA TRP A 378 -0.11 14.37 11.51
C TRP A 378 -1.19 14.05 12.56
N GLY A 379 -1.49 15.02 13.43
CA GLY A 379 -2.64 14.97 14.34
C GLY A 379 -2.26 14.78 15.80
N ALA A 380 -3.09 14.07 16.55
CA ALA A 380 -3.05 14.00 18.00
C ALA A 380 -1.68 13.58 18.56
N GLY A 381 -1.05 14.47 19.32
CA GLY A 381 0.23 14.21 19.99
C GLY A 381 1.47 14.30 19.11
N VAL A 382 1.33 14.44 17.79
CA VAL A 382 2.45 14.58 16.86
C VAL A 382 3.02 16.01 16.92
N PRO A 383 4.34 16.21 17.16
CA PRO A 383 4.94 17.53 17.15
C PRO A 383 4.90 18.16 15.74
N ARG A 384 4.44 19.41 15.66
CA ARG A 384 4.31 20.12 14.39
C ARG A 384 5.66 20.58 13.85
N GLY A 385 5.79 20.55 12.51
CA GLY A 385 6.96 21.06 11.80
C GLY A 385 8.25 20.32 12.09
N THR A 386 8.17 19.05 12.49
CA THR A 386 9.35 18.26 12.85
C THR A 386 9.78 17.32 11.73
N VAL A 387 11.08 17.04 11.71
CA VAL A 387 11.69 16.05 10.81
C VAL A 387 12.39 15.00 11.66
N SER A 388 12.16 13.73 11.35
CA SER A 388 12.78 12.60 12.02
C SER A 388 13.61 11.78 11.03
N ASP A 389 14.80 11.41 11.43
CA ASP A 389 15.70 10.48 10.73
C ASP A 389 15.65 9.05 11.32
N HIS A 390 14.71 8.78 12.22
CA HIS A 390 14.49 7.45 12.76
C HIS A 390 14.20 6.46 11.64
N GLN A 391 14.95 5.35 11.64
CA GLN A 391 14.76 4.25 10.68
C GLN A 391 13.57 3.39 11.12
N LEU A 392 12.57 3.29 10.25
CA LEU A 392 11.39 2.46 10.45
C LEU A 392 11.01 1.72 9.17
N ALA A 393 10.33 0.59 9.32
CA ALA A 393 9.75 -0.15 8.20
C ALA A 393 8.26 -0.48 8.49
N PHE A 394 7.53 -0.93 7.50
CA PHE A 394 6.08 -1.17 7.60
C PHE A 394 5.68 -2.13 8.73
N TYR A 395 6.50 -3.11 9.04
CA TYR A 395 6.22 -4.03 10.14
C TYR A 395 6.27 -3.36 11.53
N ASP A 396 6.77 -2.13 11.65
CA ASP A 396 6.75 -1.31 12.85
C ASP A 396 5.38 -0.67 13.12
N LEU A 397 4.51 -0.61 12.10
CA LEU A 397 3.21 0.04 12.22
C LEU A 397 2.28 -0.71 13.17
N MET A 398 2.25 -2.04 13.14
CA MET A 398 1.42 -2.81 14.05
C MET A 398 1.72 -2.50 15.53
N PRO A 399 2.95 -2.69 16.06
CA PRO A 399 3.25 -2.34 17.45
C PRO A 399 3.11 -0.85 17.75
N THR A 400 3.33 0.03 16.76
CA THR A 400 3.15 1.48 16.95
C THR A 400 1.68 1.84 17.12
N PHE A 401 0.78 1.28 16.30
CA PHE A 401 -0.65 1.50 16.44
C PHE A 401 -1.17 0.94 17.77
N MET A 402 -0.73 -0.25 18.16
CA MET A 402 -1.09 -0.85 19.45
C MET A 402 -0.66 0.05 20.62
N GLU A 403 0.58 0.56 20.62
CA GLU A 403 1.09 1.43 21.68
C GLU A 403 0.44 2.81 21.67
N TYR A 404 0.31 3.42 20.48
CA TYR A 404 -0.28 4.74 20.31
C TYR A 404 -1.76 4.78 20.72
N SER A 405 -2.51 3.75 20.38
CA SER A 405 -3.94 3.65 20.72
C SER A 405 -4.20 3.60 22.23
N GLY A 406 -3.24 3.13 23.02
CA GLY A 406 -3.42 2.88 24.45
C GLY A 406 -4.49 1.83 24.78
N ALA A 407 -5.04 1.14 23.77
CA ALA A 407 -6.03 0.09 23.93
C ALA A 407 -5.41 -1.27 24.29
N PHE A 408 -4.10 -1.41 24.08
CA PHE A 408 -3.33 -2.61 24.36
C PHE A 408 -2.42 -2.40 25.56
N THR A 409 -2.36 -3.38 26.44
CA THR A 409 -1.41 -3.38 27.55
C THR A 409 0.01 -3.65 27.05
N LYS A 410 1.03 -3.21 27.81
CA LYS A 410 2.43 -3.52 27.50
C LYS A 410 2.70 -5.04 27.41
N LYS A 411 1.94 -5.84 28.17
CA LYS A 411 2.02 -7.29 28.15
C LYS A 411 1.53 -7.83 26.82
N GLU A 412 0.35 -7.40 26.34
CA GLU A 412 -0.21 -7.81 25.04
C GLU A 412 0.72 -7.43 23.88
N ILE A 413 1.27 -6.21 23.90
CA ILE A 413 2.24 -5.77 22.89
C ILE A 413 3.47 -6.69 22.91
N LYS A 414 4.02 -6.99 24.08
CA LYS A 414 5.19 -7.86 24.21
C LYS A 414 4.91 -9.31 23.84
N GLU A 415 3.76 -9.85 24.22
CA GLU A 415 3.40 -11.24 23.93
C GLU A 415 3.18 -11.50 22.44
N LYS A 416 2.82 -10.48 21.68
CA LYS A 416 2.66 -10.56 20.22
C LYS A 416 3.97 -10.30 19.46
N SER A 417 5.03 -9.77 20.12
CA SER A 417 6.34 -9.65 19.48
C SER A 417 7.07 -10.99 19.43
N LEU A 418 7.74 -11.25 18.32
CA LEU A 418 8.46 -12.52 18.08
C LEU A 418 9.55 -12.77 19.12
N PRO A 419 9.70 -14.03 19.56
CA PRO A 419 10.98 -14.50 20.04
C PRO A 419 11.94 -14.66 18.84
N PRO A 420 13.25 -14.63 19.06
CA PRO A 420 14.29 -14.63 18.01
C PRO A 420 14.33 -15.89 17.14
N GLN A 421 13.43 -16.83 17.19
CA GLN A 421 13.35 -17.98 16.30
C GLN A 421 11.96 -18.64 16.29
N GLY A 422 11.34 -18.65 15.12
CA GLY A 422 10.60 -19.83 14.63
C GLY A 422 9.13 -20.02 15.03
N GLU A 423 8.45 -19.08 15.69
CA GLU A 423 6.99 -19.17 15.87
C GLU A 423 6.26 -18.19 14.95
N ALA A 424 5.57 -18.71 13.95
CA ALA A 424 4.96 -17.98 12.82
C ALA A 424 3.81 -17.01 13.18
N THR A 425 3.55 -16.73 14.45
CA THR A 425 2.37 -15.97 14.89
C THR A 425 2.65 -14.61 15.52
N LYS A 426 3.88 -14.12 15.44
CA LYS A 426 4.30 -12.87 16.10
C LYS A 426 4.84 -11.88 15.09
N TYR A 427 4.98 -10.59 15.48
CA TYR A 427 5.50 -9.55 14.61
C TYR A 427 6.98 -9.22 14.90
N ASP A 428 7.68 -8.68 13.90
CA ASP A 428 9.10 -8.31 13.96
C ASP A 428 9.31 -6.84 14.35
N GLY A 429 8.26 -6.04 14.26
CA GLY A 429 8.33 -4.60 14.37
C GLY A 429 8.70 -4.07 15.75
N ILE A 430 9.29 -2.88 15.76
CA ILE A 430 9.56 -2.07 16.96
C ILE A 430 8.70 -0.81 16.90
N SER A 431 7.91 -0.57 17.93
CA SER A 431 7.09 0.65 17.98
C SER A 431 7.94 1.91 17.90
N PHE A 432 7.59 2.81 16.98
CA PHE A 432 8.15 4.16 16.91
C PHE A 432 7.26 5.21 17.59
N CYS A 433 6.31 4.79 18.41
CA CYS A 433 5.45 5.69 19.19
C CYS A 433 6.21 6.71 20.03
N PRO A 434 7.36 6.39 20.67
CA PRO A 434 8.15 7.41 21.36
C PRO A 434 8.64 8.53 20.43
N THR A 435 9.13 8.22 19.25
CA THR A 435 9.52 9.22 18.23
C THR A 435 8.33 10.04 17.79
N LEU A 436 7.23 9.36 17.44
CA LEU A 436 5.97 9.96 17.00
C LEU A 436 5.42 10.99 18.01
N LEU A 437 5.61 10.73 19.31
CA LEU A 437 5.17 11.61 20.40
C LEU A 437 6.26 12.60 20.87
N GLY A 438 7.29 12.86 20.06
CA GLY A 438 8.34 13.83 20.35
C GLY A 438 9.31 13.42 21.48
N LYS A 439 9.49 12.12 21.72
CA LYS A 439 10.36 11.56 22.75
C LYS A 439 11.47 10.68 22.15
N PRO A 440 12.27 11.18 21.16
CA PRO A 440 13.21 10.34 20.41
C PRO A 440 14.28 9.68 21.29
N ARG A 441 14.61 10.28 22.45
CA ARG A 441 15.58 9.68 23.40
C ARG A 441 15.09 8.38 24.05
N LYS A 442 13.78 8.08 23.98
CA LYS A 442 13.17 6.85 24.49
C LYS A 442 12.94 5.83 23.38
N GLN A 443 13.28 6.19 22.14
CA GLN A 443 13.08 5.35 20.99
C GLN A 443 14.09 4.23 20.94
N ARG A 444 13.59 2.99 20.91
CA ARG A 444 14.38 1.81 20.63
C ARG A 444 14.69 1.77 19.13
N GLN A 445 15.90 1.43 18.76
CA GLN A 445 16.34 1.28 17.38
C GLN A 445 16.29 -0.20 16.98
N HIS A 446 16.15 -0.46 15.69
CA HIS A 446 16.39 -1.77 15.10
C HIS A 446 17.89 -2.08 15.08
N ASP A 447 18.25 -3.33 15.35
CA ASP A 447 19.60 -3.84 15.10
C ASP A 447 19.87 -3.94 13.60
N PHE A 448 18.85 -4.26 12.82
CA PHE A 448 18.84 -4.29 11.35
C PHE A 448 17.39 -4.16 10.82
N LEU A 449 17.24 -3.79 9.54
CA LEU A 449 15.99 -3.92 8.78
C LEU A 449 16.19 -4.97 7.68
N TYR A 450 15.12 -5.70 7.35
CA TYR A 450 15.17 -6.85 6.44
C TYR A 450 14.06 -6.84 5.39
N TRP A 451 14.41 -7.21 4.17
CA TRP A 451 13.50 -7.37 3.03
C TRP A 451 13.91 -8.56 2.18
N GLU A 452 12.93 -9.32 1.68
CA GLU A 452 13.13 -10.27 0.60
C GLU A 452 11.90 -10.30 -0.31
N MET A 453 12.13 -10.54 -1.60
CA MET A 453 11.07 -10.63 -2.60
C MET A 453 11.42 -11.68 -3.65
N SER A 454 10.39 -12.48 -4.02
CA SER A 454 10.42 -13.39 -5.18
C SER A 454 9.17 -13.13 -6.02
N ASP A 455 9.32 -12.41 -7.13
CA ASP A 455 8.22 -11.94 -7.96
C ASP A 455 8.59 -11.92 -9.45
N GLY A 456 7.79 -12.60 -10.30
CA GLY A 456 7.95 -12.55 -11.75
C GLY A 456 9.35 -12.95 -12.27
N GLY A 457 10.05 -13.83 -11.58
CA GLY A 457 11.44 -14.21 -11.89
C GLY A 457 12.50 -13.29 -11.29
N THR A 458 12.12 -12.22 -10.61
CA THR A 458 13.02 -11.33 -9.87
C THR A 458 13.16 -11.81 -8.43
N GLN A 459 14.37 -12.02 -7.97
CA GLN A 459 14.69 -12.39 -6.59
C GLN A 459 15.65 -11.36 -6.00
N VAL A 460 15.25 -10.71 -4.92
CA VAL A 460 16.05 -9.69 -4.25
C VAL A 460 15.94 -9.81 -2.74
N ILE A 461 17.06 -9.56 -2.04
CA ILE A 461 17.11 -9.44 -0.58
C ILE A 461 17.78 -8.11 -0.24
N GLY A 462 17.33 -7.47 0.83
CA GLY A 462 17.93 -6.27 1.41
C GLY A 462 18.14 -6.42 2.90
N VAL A 463 19.29 -5.99 3.39
CA VAL A 463 19.55 -5.85 4.83
C VAL A 463 20.13 -4.47 5.07
N ARG A 464 19.59 -3.73 6.02
CA ARG A 464 20.17 -2.48 6.49
C ARG A 464 20.53 -2.57 7.96
N GLN A 465 21.79 -2.32 8.28
CA GLN A 465 22.31 -2.27 9.65
C GLN A 465 23.02 -0.93 9.87
N GLY A 466 22.33 -0.01 10.54
CA GLY A 466 22.81 1.36 10.67
C GLY A 466 23.00 2.03 9.30
N ASP A 467 24.23 2.39 8.93
CA ASP A 467 24.57 2.97 7.64
C ASP A 467 24.96 1.92 6.59
N TRP A 468 25.14 0.65 6.97
CA TRP A 468 25.50 -0.42 6.05
C TRP A 468 24.26 -1.02 5.38
N LYS A 469 24.39 -1.27 4.08
CA LYS A 469 23.34 -1.83 3.24
C LYS A 469 23.87 -3.00 2.42
N LEU A 470 23.27 -4.17 2.60
CA LEU A 470 23.42 -5.32 1.71
C LEU A 470 22.25 -5.33 0.73
N VAL A 471 22.56 -5.47 -0.55
CA VAL A 471 21.60 -5.77 -1.61
C VAL A 471 22.02 -7.10 -2.23
N VAL A 472 21.08 -8.05 -2.31
CA VAL A 472 21.28 -9.30 -3.03
C VAL A 472 20.32 -9.32 -4.22
N SER A 473 20.85 -9.51 -5.41
CA SER A 473 20.06 -9.63 -6.64
C SER A 473 20.39 -10.94 -7.33
N GLN A 474 19.40 -11.80 -7.50
CA GLN A 474 19.58 -13.13 -8.10
C GLN A 474 20.75 -13.93 -7.44
N GLY A 475 20.79 -13.94 -6.11
CA GLY A 475 21.82 -14.59 -5.31
C GLY A 475 23.19 -13.88 -5.28
N LYS A 476 23.36 -12.76 -5.96
CA LYS A 476 24.62 -12.01 -5.98
C LYS A 476 24.61 -10.86 -4.97
N PRO A 477 25.53 -10.82 -3.99
CA PRO A 477 25.59 -9.79 -2.99
C PRO A 477 26.34 -8.54 -3.46
N PHE A 478 25.89 -7.36 -2.99
CA PHE A 478 26.50 -6.04 -3.14
C PHE A 478 26.44 -5.33 -1.79
N LEU A 479 27.51 -4.60 -1.42
CA LEU A 479 27.63 -3.94 -0.13
C LEU A 479 27.87 -2.44 -0.27
N TYR A 480 27.10 -1.62 0.45
CA TYR A 480 27.19 -0.17 0.41
C TYR A 480 27.25 0.45 1.81
N ASN A 481 27.76 1.69 1.89
CA ASN A 481 27.67 2.52 3.09
C ASN A 481 26.90 3.79 2.78
N LEU A 482 25.65 3.86 3.19
CA LEU A 482 24.69 4.91 2.84
C LEU A 482 25.02 6.29 3.42
N ARG A 483 25.89 6.36 4.44
CA ARG A 483 26.36 7.64 4.98
C ARG A 483 27.22 8.40 3.96
N ASN A 484 28.05 7.67 3.22
CA ASN A 484 29.02 8.21 2.28
C ASN A 484 28.58 8.06 0.82
N ASP A 485 27.64 7.16 0.56
CA ASP A 485 27.20 6.75 -0.78
C ASP A 485 25.69 6.42 -0.75
N ILE A 486 24.86 7.46 -0.69
CA ILE A 486 23.39 7.32 -0.67
C ILE A 486 22.83 6.81 -2.01
N HIS A 487 23.61 6.93 -3.09
CA HIS A 487 23.26 6.46 -4.42
C HIS A 487 23.62 5.00 -4.67
N GLU A 488 24.32 4.35 -3.72
CA GLU A 488 24.71 2.95 -3.84
C GLU A 488 25.53 2.67 -5.13
N ASP A 489 26.45 3.61 -5.46
CA ASP A 489 27.26 3.55 -6.68
C ASP A 489 28.55 2.74 -6.49
N HIS A 490 29.06 2.61 -5.27
CA HIS A 490 30.36 2.02 -4.95
C HIS A 490 30.21 0.74 -4.14
N ASP A 491 30.29 -0.41 -4.82
CA ASP A 491 30.24 -1.72 -4.16
C ASP A 491 31.50 -1.97 -3.33
N LEU A 492 31.32 -2.15 -2.03
CA LEU A 492 32.38 -2.34 -1.03
C LEU A 492 32.64 -3.81 -0.68
N LYS A 493 31.99 -4.79 -1.34
CA LYS A 493 32.05 -6.21 -0.95
C LYS A 493 33.48 -6.76 -0.90
N ASP A 494 34.35 -6.36 -1.83
CA ASP A 494 35.72 -6.85 -1.90
C ASP A 494 36.66 -6.14 -0.92
N SER A 495 36.35 -4.89 -0.54
CA SER A 495 37.09 -4.06 0.41
C SER A 495 36.66 -4.22 1.87
N GLN A 496 35.44 -4.76 2.10
CA GLN A 496 34.83 -4.93 3.42
C GLN A 496 34.26 -6.36 3.62
N PRO A 497 35.07 -7.43 3.43
CA PRO A 497 34.59 -8.80 3.45
C PRO A 497 33.98 -9.22 4.80
N ASP A 498 34.51 -8.74 5.92
CA ASP A 498 33.98 -9.06 7.25
C ASP A 498 32.57 -8.47 7.44
N LYS A 499 32.35 -7.23 7.00
CA LYS A 499 31.03 -6.61 7.05
C LYS A 499 30.03 -7.30 6.13
N LEU A 500 30.47 -7.69 4.93
CA LEU A 500 29.65 -8.50 4.01
C LEU A 500 29.21 -9.80 4.68
N ALA A 501 30.15 -10.55 5.27
CA ALA A 501 29.85 -11.81 5.97
C ALA A 501 28.88 -11.61 7.14
N GLU A 502 29.04 -10.53 7.91
CA GLU A 502 28.11 -10.18 8.98
C GLU A 502 26.66 -10.00 8.48
N LEU A 503 26.48 -9.24 7.39
CA LEU A 503 25.13 -8.99 6.84
C LEU A 503 24.55 -10.23 6.14
N ILE A 504 25.37 -11.07 5.49
CA ILE A 504 24.95 -12.36 4.93
C ILE A 504 24.48 -13.31 6.05
N ASN A 505 25.13 -13.31 7.21
CA ASN A 505 24.69 -14.10 8.37
C ASN A 505 23.29 -13.64 8.87
N ILE A 506 22.97 -12.35 8.75
CA ILE A 506 21.59 -11.88 9.04
C ILE A 506 20.62 -12.50 8.03
N VAL A 507 20.94 -12.52 6.74
CA VAL A 507 20.09 -13.17 5.71
C VAL A 507 19.78 -14.61 6.07
N HIS A 508 20.79 -15.41 6.37
CA HIS A 508 20.61 -16.83 6.72
C HIS A 508 19.81 -17.04 8.00
N ARG A 509 19.87 -16.12 8.94
CA ARG A 509 19.12 -16.20 10.20
C ARG A 509 17.66 -15.83 10.03
N GLU A 510 17.37 -14.79 9.24
CA GLU A 510 16.01 -14.21 9.11
C GLU A 510 15.19 -14.83 7.97
N HIS A 511 15.82 -15.54 7.07
CA HIS A 511 15.12 -16.25 6.00
C HIS A 511 14.46 -17.53 6.51
N ILE A 512 13.18 -17.69 6.21
CA ILE A 512 12.43 -18.94 6.36
C ILE A 512 12.03 -19.42 4.97
N ASP A 513 12.32 -20.66 4.64
CA ASP A 513 11.97 -21.24 3.34
C ASP A 513 10.48 -21.11 3.02
N SER A 514 10.16 -20.68 1.81
CA SER A 514 8.80 -20.57 1.31
C SER A 514 8.64 -21.32 -0.01
N PRO A 515 7.86 -22.42 -0.04
CA PRO A 515 7.60 -23.13 -1.31
C PRO A 515 6.86 -22.26 -2.34
N LEU A 516 6.09 -21.26 -1.86
CA LEU A 516 5.34 -20.35 -2.73
C LEU A 516 6.22 -19.26 -3.34
N PHE A 517 7.28 -18.86 -2.64
CA PHE A 517 8.17 -17.75 -2.99
C PHE A 517 9.62 -18.17 -2.81
N PRO A 518 10.13 -19.12 -3.61
CA PRO A 518 11.51 -19.58 -3.50
C PRO A 518 12.47 -18.45 -3.81
N ILE A 519 13.57 -18.36 -3.04
CA ILE A 519 14.60 -17.33 -3.22
C ILE A 519 16.00 -17.97 -3.12
N THR A 520 16.93 -17.47 -3.93
CA THR A 520 18.33 -17.90 -3.89
C THR A 520 19.09 -17.03 -2.90
N LEU A 521 19.61 -17.65 -1.85
CA LEU A 521 20.44 -16.98 -0.85
C LEU A 521 21.86 -16.71 -1.38
N PRO A 522 22.57 -15.68 -0.87
CA PRO A 522 23.95 -15.35 -1.24
C PRO A 522 24.99 -16.31 -0.68
#